data_2c54983379b4275fc47a979a4f3364a7
#
_entry.id   2c54983379b4275fc47a979a4f3364a7
#
_cell.length_a   1.000
_cell.length_b   1.000
_cell.length_c   1.000
_cell.angle_alpha   90.00
_cell.angle_beta   90.00
_cell.angle_gamma   90.00
#
_symmetry.space_group_name_H-M   'P 1'
#
loop_
_entity.id
_entity.type
_entity.pdbx_description
1 polymer ?
#
loop_
_entity_poly.entity_id
_entity_poly.type
_entity_poly.pdbx_seq_one_letter_code
_entity_poly.pdbx_strand_id
1 'polypeptide(L)'
;MISLAARDIQHSWAKFVLTSLGLGLLIGVTLTMAGVFRGMVDDAQALLNNSGADLWVVQTDTQGPYAEASNIKDDVVRSILGMPGVAAASNITYFTMQVKTVGGKEARAMVVGIEPGAAGLPGQPGYLLAGRHLMRSHYEAVADIKTGLSFGDKVEIRRHVYDVVGITRRMVSSGGDPMVLIPLKDAQEAQFLKDNDSIVNDRVRTAANPAFNRPSVPGLLDAVQSLQTSSHNVNAVLVRVAHDASADQVAEEIRRWKHMNVFTRADMEEILIEKLIATSAKQIGMFLVILALVSAAIVAFIIYTMTLGKIREIAVLKLIGTRNMTIAGMILQQALG
;
A
#
# COMPACT_ATOMS: atom_id res chain seq x y z
N MET A 1 -51.45 24.68 -7.42
CA MET A 1 -50.49 25.75 -7.06
C MET A 1 -49.39 25.75 -8.12
N ILE A 2 -49.31 26.83 -8.90
CA ILE A 2 -48.27 26.99 -9.93
C ILE A 2 -46.99 27.43 -9.18
N SER A 3 -46.01 26.56 -9.09
CA SER A 3 -44.74 26.89 -8.42
C SER A 3 -43.97 27.88 -9.29
N LEU A 4 -43.89 29.14 -8.85
CA LEU A 4 -43.11 30.21 -9.48
C LEU A 4 -41.65 29.82 -9.69
N ALA A 5 -41.08 29.01 -8.77
CA ALA A 5 -39.74 28.47 -8.85
C ALA A 5 -39.53 27.55 -10.07
N ALA A 6 -40.49 26.66 -10.37
CA ALA A 6 -40.39 25.77 -11.53
C ALA A 6 -40.39 26.53 -12.88
N ARG A 7 -41.12 27.62 -12.97
CA ARG A 7 -41.18 28.44 -14.17
C ARG A 7 -39.95 29.31 -14.39
N ASP A 8 -39.31 29.74 -13.30
CA ASP A 8 -38.06 30.50 -13.32
C ASP A 8 -36.87 29.62 -13.71
N ILE A 9 -36.85 28.36 -13.20
CA ILE A 9 -35.87 27.32 -13.60
C ILE A 9 -35.98 27.02 -15.10
N GLN A 10 -37.20 26.91 -15.64
CA GLN A 10 -37.41 26.70 -17.07
C GLN A 10 -36.95 27.88 -17.93
N HIS A 11 -37.08 29.11 -17.44
CA HIS A 11 -36.65 30.32 -18.18
C HIS A 11 -35.11 30.48 -18.14
N SER A 12 -34.44 30.05 -17.09
CA SER A 12 -32.99 30.16 -16.92
C SER A 12 -32.26 28.81 -16.80
N TRP A 13 -32.81 27.76 -17.42
CA TRP A 13 -32.37 26.38 -17.28
C TRP A 13 -30.85 26.18 -17.51
N ALA A 14 -30.28 26.90 -18.52
CA ALA A 14 -28.86 26.80 -18.83
C ALA A 14 -27.96 27.28 -17.68
N LYS A 15 -28.35 28.36 -16.98
CA LYS A 15 -27.64 28.87 -15.81
C LYS A 15 -27.76 27.89 -14.64
N PHE A 16 -28.98 27.38 -14.43
CA PHE A 16 -29.25 26.40 -13.36
C PHE A 16 -28.44 25.10 -13.56
N VAL A 17 -28.46 24.53 -14.78
CA VAL A 17 -27.71 23.34 -15.11
C VAL A 17 -26.21 23.57 -14.93
N LEU A 18 -25.65 24.68 -15.39
CA LEU A 18 -24.23 24.98 -15.27
C LEU A 18 -23.80 25.11 -13.79
N THR A 19 -24.62 25.75 -12.98
CA THR A 19 -24.31 25.92 -11.53
C THR A 19 -24.46 24.62 -10.77
N SER A 20 -25.50 23.83 -11.04
CA SER A 20 -25.71 22.51 -10.45
C SER A 20 -24.58 21.52 -10.83
N LEU A 21 -24.13 21.60 -12.09
CA LEU A 21 -23.01 20.77 -12.58
C LEU A 21 -21.70 21.16 -11.89
N GLY A 22 -21.45 22.48 -11.72
CA GLY A 22 -20.28 22.97 -10.97
C GLY A 22 -20.27 22.53 -9.52
N LEU A 23 -21.39 22.66 -8.82
CA LEU A 23 -21.55 22.22 -7.43
C LEU A 23 -21.48 20.70 -7.31
N GLY A 24 -22.15 19.98 -8.22
CA GLY A 24 -22.11 18.51 -8.27
C GLY A 24 -20.71 17.97 -8.49
N LEU A 25 -19.93 18.60 -9.38
CA LEU A 25 -18.54 18.23 -9.61
C LEU A 25 -17.66 18.46 -8.36
N LEU A 26 -17.86 19.58 -7.67
CA LEU A 26 -17.18 19.88 -6.41
C LEU A 26 -17.45 18.83 -5.32
N ILE A 27 -18.73 18.49 -5.12
CA ILE A 27 -19.16 17.45 -4.16
C ILE A 27 -18.57 16.10 -4.60
N GLY A 28 -18.63 15.79 -5.90
CA GLY A 28 -18.09 14.55 -6.46
C GLY A 28 -16.59 14.40 -6.19
N VAL A 29 -15.79 15.44 -6.43
CA VAL A 29 -14.35 15.45 -6.14
C VAL A 29 -14.09 15.27 -4.63
N THR A 30 -14.86 15.95 -3.79
CA THR A 30 -14.73 15.83 -2.32
C THR A 30 -15.00 14.42 -1.84
N LEU A 31 -16.07 13.79 -2.31
CA LEU A 31 -16.43 12.42 -1.95
C LEU A 31 -15.40 11.41 -2.49
N THR A 32 -14.89 11.64 -3.70
CA THR A 32 -13.84 10.80 -4.30
C THR A 32 -12.57 10.86 -3.48
N MET A 33 -12.13 12.04 -3.06
CA MET A 33 -10.95 12.21 -2.20
C MET A 33 -11.11 11.52 -0.84
N ALA A 34 -12.27 11.66 -0.21
CA ALA A 34 -12.60 10.97 1.04
C ALA A 34 -12.62 9.44 0.85
N GLY A 35 -13.12 8.96 -0.30
CA GLY A 35 -13.11 7.55 -0.67
C GLY A 35 -11.70 7.00 -0.86
N VAL A 36 -10.83 7.74 -1.55
CA VAL A 36 -9.41 7.37 -1.73
C VAL A 36 -8.71 7.24 -0.38
N PHE A 37 -8.88 8.22 0.51
CA PHE A 37 -8.29 8.17 1.85
C PHE A 37 -8.73 6.92 2.64
N ARG A 38 -10.04 6.64 2.66
CA ARG A 38 -10.57 5.44 3.31
C ARG A 38 -10.03 4.15 2.68
N GLY A 39 -9.89 4.12 1.34
CA GLY A 39 -9.31 3.01 0.61
C GLY A 39 -7.86 2.75 1.01
N MET A 40 -7.04 3.79 1.16
CA MET A 40 -5.65 3.67 1.62
C MET A 40 -5.56 3.09 3.05
N VAL A 41 -6.43 3.53 3.95
CA VAL A 41 -6.49 2.98 5.33
C VAL A 41 -6.91 1.51 5.31
N ASP A 42 -7.92 1.14 4.51
CA ASP A 42 -8.39 -0.26 4.38
C ASP A 42 -7.30 -1.16 3.77
N ASP A 43 -6.56 -0.68 2.77
CA ASP A 43 -5.45 -1.41 2.15
C ASP A 43 -4.29 -1.61 3.15
N ALA A 44 -3.96 -0.60 3.98
CA ALA A 44 -2.94 -0.73 5.03
C ALA A 44 -3.35 -1.76 6.11
N GLN A 45 -4.61 -1.74 6.54
CA GLN A 45 -5.14 -2.73 7.47
C GLN A 45 -5.19 -4.13 6.86
N ALA A 46 -5.55 -4.25 5.57
CA ALA A 46 -5.53 -5.52 4.84
C ALA A 46 -4.12 -6.10 4.76
N LEU A 47 -3.10 -5.26 4.51
CA LEU A 47 -1.69 -5.66 4.52
C LEU A 47 -1.28 -6.28 5.85
N LEU A 48 -1.58 -5.61 6.98
CA LEU A 48 -1.24 -6.09 8.31
C LEU A 48 -2.00 -7.38 8.67
N ASN A 49 -3.30 -7.42 8.38
CA ASN A 49 -4.15 -8.59 8.64
C ASN A 49 -3.68 -9.83 7.87
N ASN A 50 -3.33 -9.64 6.60
CA ASN A 50 -2.94 -10.74 5.71
C ASN A 50 -1.48 -11.18 5.91
N SER A 51 -0.67 -10.39 6.62
CA SER A 51 0.70 -10.80 6.97
C SER A 51 0.72 -12.00 7.92
N GLY A 52 -0.33 -12.19 8.73
CA GLY A 52 -0.40 -13.24 9.74
C GLY A 52 0.68 -13.16 10.80
N ALA A 53 1.25 -11.97 11.01
CA ALA A 53 2.30 -11.69 11.97
C ALA A 53 1.79 -10.79 13.09
N ASP A 54 2.35 -10.98 14.29
CA ASP A 54 2.14 -10.13 15.46
C ASP A 54 3.30 -9.15 15.65
N LEU A 55 4.52 -9.55 15.23
CA LEU A 55 5.73 -8.73 15.31
C LEU A 55 6.49 -8.72 13.99
N TRP A 56 7.11 -7.59 13.69
CA TRP A 56 8.00 -7.36 12.55
C TRP A 56 9.39 -7.02 13.06
N VAL A 57 10.35 -7.92 12.84
CA VAL A 57 11.74 -7.73 13.22
C VAL A 57 12.52 -7.19 12.02
N VAL A 58 13.16 -6.07 12.19
CA VAL A 58 13.87 -5.33 11.14
C VAL A 58 15.21 -4.82 11.62
N GLN A 59 15.99 -4.24 10.73
CA GLN A 59 17.25 -3.58 11.06
C GLN A 59 17.01 -2.41 12.03
N THR A 60 17.97 -2.16 12.90
CA THR A 60 18.00 -0.99 13.78
C THR A 60 17.89 0.31 12.97
N ASP A 61 17.24 1.31 13.54
CA ASP A 61 17.05 2.64 12.94
C ASP A 61 16.23 2.67 11.63
N THR A 62 15.35 1.69 11.42
CA THR A 62 14.36 1.68 10.33
C THR A 62 12.93 1.77 10.86
N GLN A 63 12.02 2.36 10.05
CA GLN A 63 10.61 2.50 10.40
C GLN A 63 9.74 1.30 10.00
N GLY A 64 10.36 0.15 9.80
CA GLY A 64 9.66 -1.08 9.42
C GLY A 64 9.65 -1.35 7.91
N PRO A 65 9.34 -2.59 7.52
CA PRO A 65 9.63 -3.13 6.19
C PRO A 65 8.75 -2.53 5.09
N TYR A 66 7.66 -1.86 5.44
CA TYR A 66 6.74 -1.24 4.49
C TYR A 66 6.99 0.25 4.29
N ALA A 67 7.72 0.89 5.21
CA ALA A 67 8.05 2.31 5.17
C ALA A 67 9.46 2.57 4.65
N GLU A 68 10.42 1.76 5.10
CA GLU A 68 11.84 1.88 4.77
C GLU A 68 12.44 0.52 4.45
N ALA A 69 13.41 0.53 3.55
CA ALA A 69 14.14 -0.71 3.22
C ALA A 69 14.97 -1.16 4.42
N SER A 70 14.71 -2.35 4.91
CA SER A 70 15.48 -3.02 5.95
C SER A 70 16.30 -4.15 5.35
N ASN A 71 17.43 -4.45 5.96
CA ASN A 71 18.36 -5.45 5.50
C ASN A 71 18.94 -6.22 6.69
N ILE A 72 18.43 -7.40 6.95
CA ILE A 72 18.88 -8.30 8.01
C ILE A 72 19.29 -9.64 7.41
N LYS A 73 20.07 -10.42 8.15
CA LYS A 73 20.49 -11.76 7.73
C LYS A 73 19.35 -12.76 7.86
N ASP A 74 19.23 -13.67 6.88
CA ASP A 74 18.17 -14.67 6.84
C ASP A 74 18.31 -15.78 7.92
N ASP A 75 19.47 -15.91 8.55
CA ASP A 75 19.71 -16.86 9.66
C ASP A 75 19.10 -16.38 10.99
N VAL A 76 18.79 -15.11 11.13
CA VAL A 76 18.17 -14.50 12.32
C VAL A 76 16.85 -15.19 12.70
N VAL A 77 16.08 -15.62 11.70
CA VAL A 77 14.81 -16.33 11.92
C VAL A 77 14.98 -17.57 12.82
N ARG A 78 16.08 -18.32 12.67
CA ARG A 78 16.35 -19.52 13.49
C ARG A 78 16.55 -19.18 14.95
N SER A 79 17.22 -18.07 15.20
CA SER A 79 17.44 -17.59 16.57
C SER A 79 16.13 -17.13 17.22
N ILE A 80 15.27 -16.46 16.47
CA ILE A 80 13.95 -15.99 16.93
C ILE A 80 13.02 -17.18 17.20
N LEU A 81 13.02 -18.20 16.34
CA LEU A 81 12.22 -19.42 16.53
C LEU A 81 12.56 -20.18 17.84
N GLY A 82 13.79 -20.04 18.34
CA GLY A 82 14.23 -20.61 19.61
C GLY A 82 13.85 -19.83 20.86
N MET A 83 13.21 -18.64 20.71
CA MET A 83 12.83 -17.80 21.85
C MET A 83 11.52 -18.25 22.48
N PRO A 84 11.38 -18.14 23.82
CA PRO A 84 10.12 -18.40 24.51
C PRO A 84 9.00 -17.51 23.99
N GLY A 85 7.82 -18.04 23.84
CA GLY A 85 6.63 -17.28 23.40
C GLY A 85 6.53 -17.07 21.88
N VAL A 86 7.47 -17.56 21.07
CA VAL A 86 7.39 -17.55 19.62
C VAL A 86 6.73 -18.83 19.11
N ALA A 87 5.58 -18.70 18.44
CA ALA A 87 4.88 -19.83 17.83
C ALA A 87 5.38 -20.16 16.42
N ALA A 88 5.69 -19.13 15.63
CA ALA A 88 6.21 -19.28 14.28
C ALA A 88 6.97 -18.01 13.88
N ALA A 89 7.96 -18.16 13.02
CA ALA A 89 8.64 -17.05 12.39
C ALA A 89 9.01 -17.41 10.95
N SER A 90 9.02 -16.41 10.07
CA SER A 90 9.40 -16.58 8.67
C SER A 90 10.11 -15.35 8.13
N ASN A 91 11.06 -15.58 7.26
CA ASN A 91 11.74 -14.53 6.51
C ASN A 91 10.84 -13.98 5.42
N ILE A 92 10.94 -12.67 5.19
CA ILE A 92 10.18 -12.03 4.12
C ILE A 92 11.00 -10.94 3.43
N THR A 93 10.78 -10.80 2.13
CA THR A 93 11.45 -9.82 1.29
C THR A 93 10.41 -9.11 0.44
N TYR A 94 10.52 -7.78 0.30
CA TYR A 94 9.56 -6.94 -0.42
C TYR A 94 10.29 -6.04 -1.42
N PHE A 95 9.79 -5.99 -2.65
CA PHE A 95 10.18 -4.98 -3.62
C PHE A 95 9.06 -4.73 -4.62
N THR A 96 8.93 -3.48 -5.08
CA THR A 96 7.89 -3.12 -6.04
C THR A 96 8.50 -3.02 -7.43
N MET A 97 7.84 -3.64 -8.42
CA MET A 97 8.25 -3.59 -9.81
C MET A 97 7.08 -3.76 -10.77
N GLN A 98 7.32 -3.52 -12.04
CA GLN A 98 6.43 -3.98 -13.10
C GLN A 98 6.71 -5.45 -13.38
N VAL A 99 5.66 -6.27 -13.31
CA VAL A 99 5.67 -7.67 -13.70
C VAL A 99 5.03 -7.79 -15.09
N LYS A 100 5.56 -8.67 -15.93
CA LYS A 100 5.09 -8.86 -17.29
C LYS A 100 4.55 -10.28 -17.46
N THR A 101 3.37 -10.41 -18.03
CA THR A 101 2.88 -11.71 -18.49
C THR A 101 3.57 -12.05 -19.80
N VAL A 102 3.84 -13.33 -20.05
CA VAL A 102 4.37 -13.78 -21.36
C VAL A 102 3.46 -13.35 -22.53
N GLY A 103 2.18 -13.09 -22.28
CA GLY A 103 1.21 -12.49 -23.21
C GLY A 103 1.30 -10.97 -23.40
N GLY A 104 2.31 -10.29 -22.81
CA GLY A 104 2.56 -8.86 -23.00
C GLY A 104 1.77 -7.90 -22.10
N LYS A 105 0.93 -8.40 -21.19
CA LYS A 105 0.29 -7.55 -20.18
C LYS A 105 1.31 -7.15 -19.11
N GLU A 106 1.34 -5.88 -18.76
CA GLU A 106 2.16 -5.35 -17.69
C GLU A 106 1.27 -4.94 -16.51
N ALA A 107 1.71 -5.26 -15.31
CA ALA A 107 1.06 -4.82 -14.08
C ALA A 107 2.11 -4.37 -13.08
N ARG A 108 1.86 -3.24 -12.40
CA ARG A 108 2.67 -2.85 -11.24
C ARG A 108 2.26 -3.73 -10.06
N ALA A 109 3.22 -4.37 -9.43
CA ALA A 109 2.97 -5.26 -8.30
C ALA A 109 4.08 -5.14 -7.23
N MET A 110 3.70 -5.38 -6.00
CA MET A 110 4.63 -5.63 -4.91
C MET A 110 5.00 -7.11 -4.93
N VAL A 111 6.23 -7.40 -5.30
CA VAL A 111 6.76 -8.77 -5.26
C VAL A 111 7.20 -9.09 -3.85
N VAL A 112 6.71 -10.20 -3.31
CA VAL A 112 6.96 -10.64 -1.94
C VAL A 112 7.61 -12.00 -1.95
N GLY A 113 8.83 -12.08 -1.42
CA GLY A 113 9.54 -13.33 -1.22
C GLY A 113 9.15 -13.98 0.09
N ILE A 114 8.63 -15.19 0.04
CA ILE A 114 8.22 -15.98 1.20
C ILE A 114 8.84 -17.37 1.17
N GLU A 115 8.97 -18.00 2.33
CA GLU A 115 9.41 -19.39 2.41
C GLU A 115 8.30 -20.30 1.89
N PRO A 116 8.59 -21.15 0.87
CA PRO A 116 7.63 -22.16 0.41
C PRO A 116 7.42 -23.21 1.49
N GLY A 117 6.23 -23.79 1.58
CA GLY A 117 5.96 -24.85 2.53
C GLY A 117 4.55 -24.83 3.11
N ALA A 118 4.41 -25.27 4.35
CA ALA A 118 3.12 -25.45 5.01
C ALA A 118 2.33 -24.16 5.08
N ALA A 119 1.04 -24.24 4.75
CA ALA A 119 0.09 -23.15 4.93
C ALA A 119 0.06 -22.69 6.39
N GLY A 120 -0.08 -21.38 6.61
CA GLY A 120 -0.22 -20.82 7.96
C GLY A 120 1.06 -20.25 8.57
N LEU A 121 2.19 -20.25 7.85
CA LEU A 121 3.34 -19.43 8.27
C LEU A 121 3.05 -17.93 8.08
N PRO A 122 3.63 -17.05 8.91
CA PRO A 122 3.55 -15.62 8.69
C PRO A 122 4.03 -15.24 7.28
N GLY A 123 3.34 -14.30 6.63
CA GLY A 123 3.63 -13.87 5.26
C GLY A 123 2.93 -14.68 4.16
N GLN A 124 2.38 -15.84 4.46
CA GLN A 124 1.61 -16.61 3.50
C GLN A 124 0.16 -16.13 3.43
N PRO A 125 -0.48 -16.18 2.22
CA PRO A 125 -1.87 -15.81 2.10
C PRO A 125 -2.76 -16.75 2.95
N GLY A 126 -3.68 -16.18 3.72
CA GLY A 126 -4.56 -16.96 4.60
C GLY A 126 -5.54 -17.86 3.84
N TYR A 127 -5.85 -17.52 2.58
CA TYR A 127 -6.70 -18.32 1.70
C TYR A 127 -6.36 -18.09 0.23
N LEU A 128 -6.72 -19.04 -0.61
CA LEU A 128 -6.60 -18.99 -2.06
C LEU A 128 -7.98 -19.06 -2.71
N LEU A 129 -8.18 -18.32 -3.79
CA LEU A 129 -9.37 -18.42 -4.65
C LEU A 129 -9.26 -19.62 -5.60
N ALA A 130 -8.05 -19.90 -6.07
CA ALA A 130 -7.77 -21.00 -6.97
C ALA A 130 -6.32 -21.48 -6.81
N GLY A 131 -6.06 -22.72 -7.14
CA GLY A 131 -4.71 -23.29 -7.13
C GLY A 131 -4.21 -23.72 -5.76
N ARG A 132 -2.92 -23.54 -5.51
CA ARG A 132 -2.22 -23.95 -4.30
C ARG A 132 -1.19 -22.92 -3.84
N HIS A 133 -0.71 -23.04 -2.61
CA HIS A 133 0.44 -22.29 -2.10
C HIS A 133 1.75 -22.68 -2.80
N LEU A 134 2.78 -21.86 -2.62
CA LEU A 134 4.13 -22.15 -3.10
C LEU A 134 4.65 -23.43 -2.43
N MET A 135 5.07 -24.39 -3.24
CA MET A 135 5.65 -25.64 -2.76
C MET A 135 7.09 -25.84 -3.22
N ARG A 136 7.46 -25.27 -4.37
CA ARG A 136 8.80 -25.33 -4.91
C ARG A 136 9.62 -24.12 -4.45
N SER A 137 10.91 -24.33 -4.33
CA SER A 137 11.86 -23.28 -3.93
C SER A 137 12.18 -22.28 -5.05
N HIS A 138 11.71 -22.54 -6.29
CA HIS A 138 12.01 -21.71 -7.44
C HIS A 138 10.84 -21.72 -8.46
N TYR A 139 10.66 -20.58 -9.15
CA TYR A 139 9.87 -20.42 -10.37
C TYR A 139 8.35 -20.67 -10.23
N GLU A 140 7.82 -20.55 -9.02
CA GLU A 140 6.39 -20.53 -8.76
C GLU A 140 5.95 -19.14 -8.30
N ALA A 141 4.72 -18.75 -8.62
CA ALA A 141 4.13 -17.52 -8.15
C ALA A 141 2.70 -17.72 -7.65
N VAL A 142 2.32 -17.00 -6.60
CA VAL A 142 0.92 -16.84 -6.19
C VAL A 142 0.58 -15.36 -6.34
N ALA A 143 -0.43 -15.04 -7.14
CA ALA A 143 -0.76 -13.67 -7.50
C ALA A 143 -2.09 -13.22 -6.90
N ASP A 144 -2.18 -11.96 -6.52
CA ASP A 144 -3.48 -11.36 -6.20
C ASP A 144 -4.31 -11.16 -7.47
N ILE A 145 -5.62 -11.36 -7.37
CA ILE A 145 -6.56 -11.21 -8.50
C ILE A 145 -6.50 -9.83 -9.15
N LYS A 146 -6.16 -8.78 -8.38
CA LYS A 146 -6.01 -7.42 -8.90
C LYS A 146 -4.82 -7.26 -9.87
N THR A 147 -3.87 -8.21 -9.92
CA THR A 147 -2.79 -8.22 -10.91
C THR A 147 -3.29 -8.47 -12.33
N GLY A 148 -4.50 -9.03 -12.48
CA GLY A 148 -5.04 -9.49 -13.76
C GLY A 148 -4.40 -10.78 -14.29
N LEU A 149 -3.55 -11.43 -13.47
CA LEU A 149 -2.99 -12.76 -13.75
C LEU A 149 -4.01 -13.84 -13.43
N SER A 150 -3.97 -14.93 -14.21
CA SER A 150 -4.82 -16.10 -14.04
C SER A 150 -4.00 -17.31 -13.62
N PHE A 151 -4.66 -18.30 -13.03
CA PHE A 151 -4.04 -19.60 -12.72
C PHE A 151 -3.48 -20.24 -13.99
N GLY A 152 -2.23 -20.66 -13.95
CA GLY A 152 -1.51 -21.26 -15.09
C GLY A 152 -0.80 -20.25 -16.00
N ASP A 153 -0.98 -18.94 -15.78
CA ASP A 153 -0.24 -17.93 -16.53
C ASP A 153 1.25 -18.00 -16.19
N LYS A 154 2.06 -17.50 -17.12
CA LYS A 154 3.50 -17.30 -16.90
C LYS A 154 3.79 -15.81 -16.72
N VAL A 155 4.46 -15.47 -15.65
CA VAL A 155 4.84 -14.10 -15.34
C VAL A 155 6.36 -13.96 -15.30
N GLU A 156 6.87 -12.94 -15.97
CA GLU A 156 8.29 -12.58 -15.95
C GLU A 156 8.55 -11.61 -14.81
N ILE A 157 9.46 -11.97 -13.92
CA ILE A 157 9.93 -11.15 -12.80
C ILE A 157 11.45 -11.07 -12.91
N ARG A 158 11.98 -9.88 -13.20
CA ARG A 158 13.40 -9.66 -13.48
C ARG A 158 13.89 -10.51 -14.65
N ARG A 159 14.65 -11.58 -14.37
CA ARG A 159 15.31 -12.45 -15.35
C ARG A 159 14.66 -13.81 -15.51
N HIS A 160 13.68 -14.12 -14.68
CA HIS A 160 13.10 -15.44 -14.57
C HIS A 160 11.59 -15.43 -14.86
N VAL A 161 11.12 -16.54 -15.37
CA VAL A 161 9.71 -16.77 -15.64
C VAL A 161 9.14 -17.69 -14.56
N TYR A 162 8.01 -17.28 -14.00
CA TYR A 162 7.32 -17.98 -12.90
C TYR A 162 5.98 -18.50 -13.39
N ASP A 163 5.63 -19.71 -12.97
CA ASP A 163 4.32 -20.31 -13.20
C ASP A 163 3.36 -19.84 -12.09
N VAL A 164 2.23 -19.24 -12.46
CA VAL A 164 1.21 -18.83 -11.50
C VAL A 164 0.44 -20.06 -11.01
N VAL A 165 0.80 -20.54 -9.81
CA VAL A 165 0.27 -21.77 -9.20
C VAL A 165 -0.89 -21.53 -8.24
N GLY A 166 -1.19 -20.28 -7.93
CA GLY A 166 -2.31 -19.91 -7.07
C GLY A 166 -2.75 -18.48 -7.27
N ILE A 167 -4.03 -18.23 -7.04
CA ILE A 167 -4.64 -16.90 -7.06
C ILE A 167 -5.22 -16.63 -5.69
N THR A 168 -4.89 -15.46 -5.14
CA THR A 168 -5.41 -14.97 -3.86
C THR A 168 -6.20 -13.67 -4.05
N ARG A 169 -6.72 -13.11 -2.97
CA ARG A 169 -7.51 -11.87 -2.97
C ARG A 169 -7.14 -11.01 -1.77
N ARG A 170 -7.16 -9.68 -1.95
CA ARG A 170 -6.84 -8.67 -0.93
C ARG A 170 -5.40 -8.75 -0.40
N MET A 171 -4.49 -9.35 -1.14
CA MET A 171 -3.06 -9.23 -0.89
C MET A 171 -2.57 -7.99 -1.62
N VAL A 172 -2.53 -6.87 -0.90
CA VAL A 172 -2.19 -5.55 -1.43
C VAL A 172 -1.16 -4.87 -0.53
N SER A 173 -0.34 -4.01 -1.13
CA SER A 173 0.58 -3.15 -0.39
C SER A 173 -0.18 -1.99 0.28
N SER A 174 0.49 -1.25 1.16
CA SER A 174 -0.07 -0.02 1.76
C SER A 174 -0.41 1.07 0.73
N GLY A 175 0.17 1.00 -0.47
CA GLY A 175 -0.14 1.88 -1.60
C GLY A 175 -1.20 1.35 -2.54
N GLY A 176 -1.82 0.19 -2.25
CA GLY A 176 -2.85 -0.44 -3.08
C GLY A 176 -2.30 -1.28 -4.24
N ASP A 177 -0.97 -1.39 -4.41
CA ASP A 177 -0.37 -2.27 -5.43
C ASP A 177 -0.67 -3.73 -5.08
N PRO A 178 -1.17 -4.56 -6.01
CA PRO A 178 -1.40 -5.97 -5.77
C PRO A 178 -0.10 -6.73 -5.54
N MET A 179 -0.16 -7.80 -4.74
CA MET A 179 1.01 -8.61 -4.44
C MET A 179 1.16 -9.80 -5.37
N VAL A 180 2.42 -10.13 -5.65
CA VAL A 180 2.85 -11.38 -6.27
C VAL A 180 3.84 -12.04 -5.34
N LEU A 181 3.47 -13.19 -4.78
CA LEU A 181 4.32 -13.95 -3.87
C LEU A 181 5.16 -14.94 -4.67
N ILE A 182 6.45 -14.97 -4.41
CA ILE A 182 7.42 -15.88 -5.04
C ILE A 182 8.28 -16.55 -3.96
N PRO A 183 9.01 -17.62 -4.26
CA PRO A 183 9.94 -18.23 -3.32
C PRO A 183 10.99 -17.23 -2.81
N LEU A 184 11.29 -17.30 -1.52
CA LEU A 184 12.21 -16.37 -0.85
C LEU A 184 13.58 -16.29 -1.55
N LYS A 185 14.12 -17.41 -1.99
CA LYS A 185 15.43 -17.43 -2.67
C LYS A 185 15.45 -16.65 -3.96
N ASP A 186 14.38 -16.77 -4.75
CA ASP A 186 14.24 -16.04 -6.01
C ASP A 186 14.06 -14.52 -5.74
N ALA A 187 13.32 -14.18 -4.68
CA ALA A 187 13.14 -12.79 -4.27
C ALA A 187 14.43 -12.17 -3.74
N GLN A 188 15.22 -12.92 -2.96
CA GLN A 188 16.55 -12.49 -2.50
C GLN A 188 17.46 -12.21 -3.69
N GLU A 189 17.50 -13.10 -4.68
CA GLU A 189 18.27 -12.87 -5.91
C GLU A 189 17.77 -11.64 -6.66
N ALA A 190 16.46 -11.52 -6.85
CA ALA A 190 15.87 -10.40 -7.59
C ALA A 190 16.10 -9.03 -6.94
N GLN A 191 16.05 -8.95 -5.61
CA GLN A 191 16.18 -7.68 -4.87
C GLN A 191 17.64 -7.29 -4.61
N PHE A 192 18.47 -8.25 -4.19
CA PHE A 192 19.83 -8.00 -3.72
C PHE A 192 20.89 -8.42 -4.73
N LEU A 193 20.56 -8.39 -6.02
CA LEU A 193 21.52 -8.61 -7.08
C LEU A 193 22.72 -7.67 -6.87
N LYS A 194 23.87 -8.27 -6.58
CA LYS A 194 25.14 -7.55 -6.59
C LYS A 194 25.46 -7.14 -8.03
N ASP A 195 25.91 -5.93 -8.23
CA ASP A 195 26.48 -5.50 -9.51
C ASP A 195 27.62 -6.46 -9.92
N ASN A 196 27.72 -6.77 -11.21
CA ASN A 196 28.79 -7.62 -11.74
C ASN A 196 30.17 -7.17 -11.24
N ASP A 197 30.42 -5.86 -11.18
CA ASP A 197 31.68 -5.30 -10.69
C ASP A 197 31.92 -5.60 -9.22
N SER A 198 30.88 -5.54 -8.40
CA SER A 198 30.95 -5.91 -6.98
C SER A 198 31.25 -7.38 -6.79
N ILE A 199 30.62 -8.27 -7.57
CA ILE A 199 30.87 -9.72 -7.55
C ILE A 199 32.31 -10.01 -8.01
N VAL A 200 32.77 -9.38 -9.07
CA VAL A 200 34.16 -9.52 -9.58
C VAL A 200 35.17 -9.08 -8.52
N ASN A 201 34.94 -7.90 -7.91
CA ASN A 201 35.81 -7.37 -6.87
C ASN A 201 35.85 -8.29 -5.62
N ASP A 202 34.69 -8.82 -5.19
CA ASP A 202 34.63 -9.76 -4.08
C ASP A 202 35.39 -11.06 -4.40
N ARG A 203 35.27 -11.57 -5.62
CA ARG A 203 36.01 -12.76 -6.09
C ARG A 203 37.51 -12.53 -6.14
N VAL A 204 37.94 -11.37 -6.64
CA VAL A 204 39.37 -10.99 -6.66
C VAL A 204 39.93 -10.91 -5.25
N ARG A 205 39.22 -10.26 -4.31
CA ARG A 205 39.62 -10.20 -2.89
C ARG A 205 39.72 -11.58 -2.25
N THR A 206 38.77 -12.46 -2.54
CA THR A 206 38.76 -13.84 -1.99
C THR A 206 39.86 -14.65 -2.59
N ALA A 207 40.15 -14.56 -3.89
CA ALA A 207 41.25 -15.22 -4.55
C ALA A 207 42.61 -14.73 -4.06
N ALA A 208 42.73 -13.47 -3.70
CA ALA A 208 43.94 -12.88 -3.13
C ALA A 208 44.17 -13.28 -1.66
N ASN A 209 43.17 -13.81 -0.98
CA ASN A 209 43.27 -14.18 0.43
C ASN A 209 43.85 -15.60 0.60
N PRO A 210 45.07 -15.78 1.22
CA PRO A 210 45.71 -17.08 1.41
C PRO A 210 44.87 -18.05 2.28
N ALA A 211 43.93 -17.54 3.05
CA ALA A 211 43.06 -18.38 3.87
C ALA A 211 42.07 -19.22 3.03
N PHE A 212 41.67 -18.73 1.87
CA PHE A 212 40.71 -19.38 0.98
C PHE A 212 41.39 -19.97 -0.27
N ASN A 213 42.46 -19.34 -0.75
CA ASN A 213 43.23 -19.84 -1.91
C ASN A 213 44.39 -20.75 -1.41
N ARG A 214 44.02 -21.95 -0.99
CA ARG A 214 44.98 -22.94 -0.48
C ARG A 214 45.21 -24.05 -1.51
N PRO A 215 46.45 -24.24 -2.00
CA PRO A 215 46.74 -25.35 -2.92
C PRO A 215 46.48 -26.73 -2.35
N SER A 216 46.51 -26.84 -1.01
CA SER A 216 46.28 -28.10 -0.29
C SER A 216 44.82 -28.52 -0.17
N VAL A 217 43.87 -27.65 -0.52
CA VAL A 217 42.42 -27.92 -0.46
C VAL A 217 41.78 -27.53 -1.80
N PRO A 218 41.85 -28.43 -2.80
CA PRO A 218 41.24 -28.14 -4.13
C PRO A 218 39.73 -27.90 -3.99
N GLY A 219 39.21 -26.91 -4.71
CA GLY A 219 37.78 -26.59 -4.71
C GLY A 219 37.28 -25.67 -3.58
N LEU A 220 38.11 -25.36 -2.58
CA LEU A 220 37.71 -24.47 -1.49
C LEU A 220 37.42 -23.06 -2.02
N LEU A 221 38.28 -22.53 -2.88
CA LEU A 221 38.09 -21.21 -3.48
C LEU A 221 36.79 -21.13 -4.29
N ASP A 222 36.52 -22.14 -5.11
CA ASP A 222 35.31 -22.20 -5.94
C ASP A 222 34.04 -22.29 -5.08
N ALA A 223 34.07 -23.09 -4.01
CA ALA A 223 32.98 -23.21 -3.05
C ALA A 223 32.70 -21.85 -2.36
N VAL A 224 33.75 -21.16 -1.90
CA VAL A 224 33.58 -19.83 -1.27
C VAL A 224 33.10 -18.80 -2.28
N GLN A 225 33.59 -18.81 -3.51
CA GLN A 225 33.12 -17.89 -4.56
C GLN A 225 31.68 -18.15 -4.98
N SER A 226 31.23 -19.39 -4.97
CA SER A 226 29.82 -19.73 -5.25
C SER A 226 28.86 -19.19 -4.18
N LEU A 227 29.26 -19.16 -2.92
CA LEU A 227 28.50 -18.57 -1.83
C LEU A 227 28.40 -17.04 -1.91
N GLN A 228 29.38 -16.38 -2.54
CA GLN A 228 29.38 -14.90 -2.70
C GLN A 228 28.34 -14.39 -3.69
N THR A 229 27.83 -15.24 -4.57
CA THR A 229 26.78 -14.89 -5.51
C THR A 229 25.37 -14.95 -4.91
N SER A 230 25.21 -15.66 -3.78
CA SER A 230 23.92 -15.77 -3.09
C SER A 230 23.72 -14.64 -2.10
N SER A 231 22.54 -14.03 -2.11
CA SER A 231 22.15 -13.08 -1.08
C SER A 231 21.52 -13.83 0.10
N HIS A 232 22.02 -13.55 1.28
CA HIS A 232 21.49 -14.06 2.56
C HIS A 232 20.76 -12.94 3.34
N ASN A 233 20.28 -11.93 2.64
CA ASN A 233 19.61 -10.80 3.24
C ASN A 233 18.11 -10.87 2.99
N VAL A 234 17.33 -10.40 3.97
CA VAL A 234 15.88 -10.29 3.92
C VAL A 234 15.46 -8.92 4.47
N ASN A 235 14.28 -8.46 4.14
CA ASN A 235 13.81 -7.16 4.64
C ASN A 235 13.28 -7.25 6.07
N ALA A 236 12.67 -8.38 6.46
CA ALA A 236 12.16 -8.55 7.81
C ALA A 236 12.05 -10.04 8.18
N VAL A 237 11.95 -10.29 9.47
CA VAL A 237 11.40 -11.54 10.01
C VAL A 237 10.03 -11.25 10.57
N LEU A 238 9.02 -11.94 10.05
CA LEU A 238 7.67 -11.94 10.58
C LEU A 238 7.57 -12.96 11.71
N VAL A 239 7.00 -12.56 12.84
CA VAL A 239 6.88 -13.42 14.01
C VAL A 239 5.41 -13.53 14.41
N ARG A 240 4.96 -14.75 14.66
CA ARG A 240 3.70 -15.04 15.34
C ARG A 240 3.99 -15.44 16.75
N VAL A 241 3.34 -14.77 17.68
CA VAL A 241 3.48 -15.03 19.11
C VAL A 241 2.55 -16.18 19.52
N ALA A 242 2.97 -16.97 20.48
CA ALA A 242 2.15 -18.03 21.04
C ALA A 242 0.95 -17.43 21.78
N HIS A 243 -0.17 -18.14 21.80
CA HIS A 243 -1.45 -17.62 22.31
C HIS A 243 -1.42 -17.27 23.80
N ASP A 244 -0.53 -17.87 24.54
CA ASP A 244 -0.28 -17.69 25.98
C ASP A 244 0.80 -16.66 26.30
N ALA A 245 1.47 -16.08 25.28
CA ALA A 245 2.54 -15.13 25.45
C ALA A 245 2.12 -13.70 25.07
N SER A 246 2.75 -12.71 25.71
CA SER A 246 2.54 -11.29 25.37
C SER A 246 3.46 -10.85 24.23
N ALA A 247 2.91 -10.24 23.19
CA ALA A 247 3.66 -9.71 22.05
C ALA A 247 4.70 -8.68 22.49
N ASP A 248 4.37 -7.82 23.45
CA ASP A 248 5.27 -6.78 23.95
C ASP A 248 6.47 -7.39 24.70
N GLN A 249 6.25 -8.44 25.48
CA GLN A 249 7.36 -9.14 26.19
C GLN A 249 8.30 -9.81 25.20
N VAL A 250 7.77 -10.53 24.22
CA VAL A 250 8.58 -11.18 23.17
C VAL A 250 9.34 -10.12 22.35
N ALA A 251 8.70 -8.99 22.04
CA ALA A 251 9.35 -7.89 21.32
C ALA A 251 10.55 -7.32 22.11
N GLU A 252 10.40 -7.11 23.43
CA GLU A 252 11.48 -6.62 24.30
C GLU A 252 12.64 -7.63 24.41
N GLU A 253 12.33 -8.92 24.49
CA GLU A 253 13.37 -9.96 24.52
C GLU A 253 14.18 -9.99 23.21
N ILE A 254 13.53 -9.89 22.07
CA ILE A 254 14.20 -9.85 20.76
C ILE A 254 15.07 -8.58 20.66
N ARG A 255 14.56 -7.42 21.06
CA ARG A 255 15.33 -6.16 21.06
C ARG A 255 16.60 -6.26 21.89
N ARG A 256 16.51 -6.79 23.09
CA ARG A 256 17.67 -6.94 24.00
C ARG A 256 18.71 -7.91 23.45
N TRP A 257 18.27 -9.03 22.90
CA TRP A 257 19.18 -10.11 22.51
C TRP A 257 19.87 -9.83 21.18
N LYS A 258 19.20 -9.22 20.22
CA LYS A 258 19.72 -9.04 18.85
C LYS A 258 20.06 -7.62 18.47
N HIS A 259 19.78 -6.65 19.31
CA HIS A 259 19.92 -5.22 18.97
C HIS A 259 19.21 -4.87 17.66
N MET A 260 18.04 -5.46 17.45
CA MET A 260 17.18 -5.22 16.30
C MET A 260 16.01 -4.34 16.69
N ASN A 261 15.42 -3.68 15.70
CA ASN A 261 14.16 -3.00 15.90
C ASN A 261 13.03 -4.01 15.73
N VAL A 262 12.05 -3.95 16.63
CA VAL A 262 10.88 -4.84 16.60
C VAL A 262 9.63 -3.98 16.73
N PHE A 263 8.76 -4.11 15.77
CA PHE A 263 7.47 -3.43 15.75
C PHE A 263 6.36 -4.41 16.08
N THR A 264 5.49 -4.00 16.97
CA THR A 264 4.22 -4.68 17.23
C THR A 264 3.22 -4.33 16.13
N ARG A 265 2.09 -5.03 16.11
CA ARG A 265 1.00 -4.70 15.18
C ARG A 265 0.50 -3.25 15.37
N ALA A 266 0.40 -2.78 16.62
CA ALA A 266 0.00 -1.41 16.92
C ALA A 266 1.01 -0.38 16.39
N ASP A 267 2.32 -0.63 16.57
CA ASP A 267 3.37 0.22 16.04
C ASP A 267 3.31 0.29 14.50
N MET A 268 3.10 -0.84 13.84
CA MET A 268 3.00 -0.91 12.38
C MET A 268 1.76 -0.19 11.86
N GLU A 269 0.63 -0.30 12.56
CA GLU A 269 -0.59 0.43 12.21
C GLU A 269 -0.39 1.94 12.33
N GLU A 270 0.25 2.43 13.42
CA GLU A 270 0.64 3.83 13.60
C GLU A 270 1.55 4.30 12.47
N ILE A 271 2.61 3.54 12.14
CA ILE A 271 3.55 3.91 11.07
C ILE A 271 2.84 4.00 9.73
N LEU A 272 2.03 3.02 9.37
CA LEU A 272 1.34 3.00 8.07
C LEU A 272 0.27 4.08 7.97
N ILE A 273 -0.53 4.28 9.01
CA ILE A 273 -1.65 5.22 8.98
C ILE A 273 -1.16 6.65 9.30
N GLU A 274 -0.42 6.85 10.37
CA GLU A 274 -0.05 8.20 10.81
C GLU A 274 1.16 8.77 10.07
N LYS A 275 2.14 7.96 9.69
CA LYS A 275 3.35 8.47 9.01
C LYS A 275 3.25 8.44 7.50
N LEU A 276 2.80 7.33 6.90
CA LEU A 276 2.72 7.21 5.43
C LEU A 276 1.46 7.86 4.87
N ILE A 277 0.30 7.55 5.45
CA ILE A 277 -0.99 8.03 4.94
C ILE A 277 -1.27 9.46 5.38
N ALA A 278 -0.82 9.88 6.58
CA ALA A 278 -1.08 11.23 7.10
C ALA A 278 -0.49 12.33 6.20
N THR A 279 0.63 12.10 5.55
CA THR A 279 1.20 13.06 4.59
C THR A 279 0.25 13.28 3.41
N SER A 280 -0.29 12.20 2.86
CA SER A 280 -1.30 12.26 1.80
C SER A 280 -2.63 12.82 2.32
N ALA A 281 -3.03 12.46 3.55
CA ALA A 281 -4.22 12.99 4.21
C ALA A 281 -4.15 14.50 4.43
N LYS A 282 -2.99 15.03 4.82
CA LYS A 282 -2.77 16.47 4.99
C LYS A 282 -2.90 17.21 3.66
N GLN A 283 -2.37 16.66 2.58
CA GLN A 283 -2.54 17.22 1.23
C GLN A 283 -4.00 17.19 0.79
N ILE A 284 -4.68 16.05 0.96
CA ILE A 284 -6.11 15.89 0.65
C ILE A 284 -6.94 16.89 1.47
N GLY A 285 -6.66 17.01 2.77
CA GLY A 285 -7.34 17.97 3.65
C GLY A 285 -7.17 19.43 3.18
N MET A 286 -5.97 19.81 2.77
CA MET A 286 -5.71 21.14 2.22
C MET A 286 -6.50 21.38 0.93
N PHE A 287 -6.56 20.41 0.01
CA PHE A 287 -7.38 20.49 -1.18
C PHE A 287 -8.87 20.61 -0.86
N LEU A 288 -9.38 19.88 0.12
CA LEU A 288 -10.77 19.96 0.56
C LEU A 288 -11.12 21.36 1.09
N VAL A 289 -10.23 21.99 1.86
CA VAL A 289 -10.42 23.36 2.35
C VAL A 289 -10.46 24.35 1.17
N ILE A 290 -9.54 24.25 0.22
CA ILE A 290 -9.52 25.10 -0.97
C ILE A 290 -10.82 24.93 -1.78
N LEU A 291 -11.22 23.67 -2.01
CA LEU A 291 -12.46 23.35 -2.71
C LEU A 291 -13.70 23.90 -2.01
N ALA A 292 -13.75 23.81 -0.68
CA ALA A 292 -14.85 24.38 0.11
C ALA A 292 -14.92 25.91 -0.01
N LEU A 293 -13.78 26.60 0.02
CA LEU A 293 -13.70 28.04 -0.18
C LEU A 293 -14.14 28.46 -1.58
N VAL A 294 -13.67 27.75 -2.60
CA VAL A 294 -14.08 27.99 -4.00
C VAL A 294 -15.58 27.73 -4.19
N SER A 295 -16.10 26.64 -3.59
CA SER A 295 -17.53 26.32 -3.60
C SER A 295 -18.36 27.44 -2.98
N ALA A 296 -17.95 27.91 -1.79
CA ALA A 296 -18.64 29.02 -1.12
C ALA A 296 -18.62 30.31 -1.96
N ALA A 297 -17.48 30.61 -2.61
CA ALA A 297 -17.37 31.79 -3.48
C ALA A 297 -18.28 31.68 -4.72
N ILE A 298 -18.35 30.47 -5.33
CA ILE A 298 -19.24 30.24 -6.48
C ILE A 298 -20.71 30.40 -6.07
N VAL A 299 -21.12 29.77 -4.95
CA VAL A 299 -22.49 29.90 -4.44
C VAL A 299 -22.83 31.37 -4.14
N ALA A 300 -21.94 32.10 -3.47
CA ALA A 300 -22.12 33.52 -3.19
C ALA A 300 -22.26 34.36 -4.47
N PHE A 301 -21.43 34.06 -5.48
CA PHE A 301 -21.51 34.75 -6.79
C PHE A 301 -22.82 34.44 -7.53
N ILE A 302 -23.30 33.19 -7.45
CA ILE A 302 -24.59 32.80 -8.03
C ILE A 302 -25.74 33.58 -7.36
N ILE A 303 -25.77 33.56 -6.02
CA ILE A 303 -26.80 34.32 -5.26
C ILE A 303 -26.74 35.80 -5.60
N TYR A 304 -25.54 36.37 -5.69
CA TYR A 304 -25.34 37.77 -6.07
C TYR A 304 -25.92 38.09 -7.48
N THR A 305 -25.57 37.30 -8.49
CA THR A 305 -26.02 37.50 -9.88
C THR A 305 -27.53 37.27 -10.04
N MET A 306 -28.11 36.29 -9.36
CA MET A 306 -29.54 36.06 -9.34
C MET A 306 -30.28 37.23 -8.68
N THR A 307 -29.74 37.75 -7.57
CA THR A 307 -30.34 38.90 -6.87
C THR A 307 -30.29 40.15 -7.72
N LEU A 308 -29.16 40.43 -8.41
CA LEU A 308 -29.02 41.55 -9.33
C LEU A 308 -30.04 41.48 -10.47
N GLY A 309 -30.30 40.32 -11.05
CA GLY A 309 -31.29 40.13 -12.11
C GLY A 309 -32.72 40.41 -11.67
N LYS A 310 -33.01 40.36 -10.36
CA LYS A 310 -34.35 40.54 -9.77
C LYS A 310 -34.54 41.84 -9.00
N ILE A 311 -33.59 42.77 -9.06
CA ILE A 311 -33.67 44.06 -8.31
C ILE A 311 -34.98 44.81 -8.56
N ARG A 312 -35.51 44.84 -9.79
CA ARG A 312 -36.77 45.50 -10.11
C ARG A 312 -37.98 44.80 -9.46
N GLU A 313 -38.01 43.46 -9.46
CA GLU A 313 -39.09 42.69 -8.82
C GLU A 313 -39.05 42.86 -7.29
N ILE A 314 -37.85 42.83 -6.71
CA ILE A 314 -37.63 43.09 -5.28
C ILE A 314 -38.07 44.48 -4.88
N ALA A 315 -37.80 45.51 -5.72
CA ALA A 315 -38.21 46.87 -5.48
C ALA A 315 -39.75 46.99 -5.50
N VAL A 316 -40.45 46.33 -6.43
CA VAL A 316 -41.92 46.30 -6.47
C VAL A 316 -42.50 45.61 -5.25
N LEU A 317 -41.94 44.48 -4.81
CA LEU A 317 -42.38 43.77 -3.59
C LEU A 317 -42.19 44.64 -2.35
N LYS A 318 -41.13 45.45 -2.31
CA LYS A 318 -40.86 46.36 -1.20
C LYS A 318 -41.79 47.53 -1.17
N LEU A 319 -42.22 48.05 -2.33
CA LEU A 319 -43.23 49.09 -2.46
C LEU A 319 -44.62 48.62 -2.01
N ILE A 320 -44.94 47.34 -2.15
CA ILE A 320 -46.19 46.71 -1.69
C ILE A 320 -46.15 46.39 -0.18
N GLY A 321 -44.99 46.64 0.50
CA GLY A 321 -44.86 46.47 1.97
C GLY A 321 -44.38 45.10 2.44
N THR A 322 -43.79 44.29 1.57
CA THR A 322 -43.27 42.95 1.97
C THR A 322 -42.08 43.06 2.92
N ARG A 323 -42.05 42.26 3.98
CA ARG A 323 -40.97 42.24 4.96
C ARG A 323 -39.67 41.74 4.35
N ASN A 324 -38.52 42.34 4.74
CA ASN A 324 -37.19 41.95 4.25
C ASN A 324 -36.86 40.47 4.47
N MET A 325 -37.32 39.86 5.58
CA MET A 325 -37.15 38.42 5.87
C MET A 325 -37.87 37.52 4.84
N THR A 326 -39.01 37.94 4.35
CA THR A 326 -39.78 37.18 3.33
C THR A 326 -39.04 37.21 1.99
N ILE A 327 -38.49 38.38 1.63
CA ILE A 327 -37.68 38.53 0.39
C ILE A 327 -36.38 37.69 0.51
N ALA A 328 -35.68 37.74 1.66
CA ALA A 328 -34.50 36.94 1.91
C ALA A 328 -34.83 35.44 1.87
N GLY A 329 -35.94 35.01 2.46
CA GLY A 329 -36.41 33.62 2.42
C GLY A 329 -36.71 33.12 1.02
N MET A 330 -37.33 33.97 0.16
CA MET A 330 -37.56 33.64 -1.27
C MET A 330 -36.23 33.45 -2.03
N ILE A 331 -35.26 34.33 -1.82
CA ILE A 331 -33.96 34.26 -2.49
C ILE A 331 -33.22 32.98 -2.04
N LEU A 332 -33.25 32.70 -0.73
CA LEU A 332 -32.61 31.50 -0.16
C LEU A 332 -33.27 30.21 -0.63
N GLN A 333 -34.59 30.19 -0.75
CA GLN A 333 -35.34 29.04 -1.24
C GLN A 333 -35.07 28.76 -2.72
N GLN A 334 -34.84 29.84 -3.53
CA GLN A 334 -34.42 29.71 -4.92
C GLN A 334 -32.97 29.29 -5.10
N ALA A 335 -32.11 29.58 -4.13
CA ALA A 335 -30.71 29.16 -4.16
C ALA A 335 -30.51 27.71 -3.70
N LEU A 336 -31.45 27.15 -2.93
CA LEU A 336 -31.42 25.79 -2.38
C LEU A 336 -32.27 24.78 -3.18
N GLY A 337 -33.11 25.21 -4.08
CA GLY A 337 -33.94 24.37 -4.95
C GLY A 337 -33.37 24.21 -6.32
#